data_5dd7c3203ed29447ccb6bfc91fc496a9
#
_entry.id   5dd7c3203ed29447ccb6bfc91fc496a9
#
_cell.length_a   1.000
_cell.length_b   1.000
_cell.length_c   1.000
_cell.angle_alpha   90.00
_cell.angle_beta   90.00
_cell.angle_gamma   90.00
#
_symmetry.space_group_name_H-M   'P 1'
#
loop_
_entity.id
_entity.type
_entity.pdbx_description
1 polymer ?
#
loop_
_entity_poly.entity_id
_entity_poly.type
_entity_poly.pdbx_seq_one_letter_code
_entity_poly.pdbx_strand_id
1 'polypeptide(L)'
;MTGQPVGTQTLTIQVPAKEWMSSNDRLHWAEKYKKTKILRRRSWLEARRNGLLPMRKAFVTVHVQYDSNRRADPANAYPTVKALVDGLVDFGVLTDDDSKHLPAMTFK
;
A
#
# COMPACT_ATOMS: atom_id res chain seq x y z
N MET A 1 17.83 23.53 -5.93
CA MET A 1 16.96 22.61 -5.24
C MET A 1 16.28 21.64 -6.20
N THR A 2 16.37 20.40 -5.90
CA THR A 2 15.77 19.38 -6.73
C THR A 2 14.28 19.25 -6.39
N GLY A 3 13.50 18.70 -7.27
CA GLY A 3 12.09 18.48 -7.03
C GLY A 3 11.74 17.34 -6.12
N GLN A 4 12.74 16.66 -5.53
CA GLN A 4 12.48 15.53 -4.64
C GLN A 4 12.17 16.01 -3.24
N PRO A 5 11.05 15.62 -2.64
CA PRO A 5 10.78 16.00 -1.27
C PRO A 5 11.74 15.32 -0.31
N VAL A 6 12.14 16.07 0.70
CA VAL A 6 12.91 15.55 1.82
C VAL A 6 11.96 15.46 3.00
N GLY A 7 11.90 14.30 3.62
CA GLY A 7 11.02 14.09 4.76
C GLY A 7 9.97 13.04 4.48
N THR A 8 8.87 13.12 5.20
CA THR A 8 7.85 12.08 5.22
C THR A 8 6.58 12.51 4.52
N GLN A 9 6.07 11.65 3.66
CA GLN A 9 4.71 11.80 3.14
C GLN A 9 3.85 10.74 3.80
N THR A 10 2.65 11.12 4.18
CA THR A 10 1.71 10.24 4.85
C THR A 10 0.45 10.10 3.99
N LEU A 11 0.00 8.87 3.85
CA LEU A 11 -1.21 8.57 3.11
C LEU A 11 -2.07 7.63 3.93
N THR A 12 -3.33 8.00 4.12
CA THR A 12 -4.30 7.16 4.80
C THR A 12 -5.27 6.61 3.78
N ILE A 13 -5.42 5.29 3.76
CA ILE A 13 -6.31 4.62 2.83
C ILE A 13 -7.28 3.77 3.62
N GLN A 14 -8.58 4.01 3.41
CA GLN A 14 -9.62 3.18 3.99
C GLN A 14 -9.95 2.06 3.02
N VAL A 15 -9.84 0.82 3.50
CA VAL A 15 -10.07 -0.37 2.69
C VAL A 15 -11.32 -1.08 3.19
N PRO A 16 -12.38 -1.14 2.37
CA PRO A 16 -13.58 -1.91 2.74
C PRO A 16 -13.24 -3.38 2.96
N ALA A 17 -13.96 -4.02 3.89
CA ALA A 17 -13.71 -5.41 4.22
C ALA A 17 -13.78 -6.34 2.99
N LYS A 18 -14.66 -6.04 2.06
CA LYS A 18 -14.82 -6.86 0.85
C LYS A 18 -13.61 -6.82 -0.08
N GLU A 19 -12.74 -5.81 0.07
CA GLU A 19 -11.53 -5.67 -0.74
C GLU A 19 -10.30 -6.18 -0.03
N TRP A 20 -10.42 -6.45 1.27
CA TRP A 20 -9.30 -6.86 2.09
C TRP A 20 -8.82 -8.26 1.72
N MET A 21 -7.51 -8.43 1.65
CA MET A 21 -6.88 -9.73 1.47
C MET A 21 -5.94 -9.99 2.62
N SER A 22 -6.10 -11.13 3.28
CA SER A 22 -5.21 -11.55 4.35
C SER A 22 -4.28 -12.65 3.85
N SER A 23 -3.10 -12.77 4.46
CA SER A 23 -2.17 -13.85 4.17
C SER A 23 -2.77 -15.23 4.43
N ASN A 24 -3.80 -15.30 5.27
CA ASN A 24 -4.49 -16.55 5.59
C ASN A 24 -5.63 -16.89 4.66
N ASP A 25 -5.98 -15.99 3.74
CA ASP A 25 -7.08 -16.22 2.82
C ASP A 25 -6.68 -17.23 1.75
N ARG A 26 -7.62 -18.11 1.40
CA ARG A 26 -7.46 -19.06 0.32
C ARG A 26 -8.35 -18.66 -0.84
N LEU A 27 -8.04 -17.52 -1.43
CA LEU A 27 -8.84 -16.99 -2.52
C LEU A 27 -8.50 -17.69 -3.82
N HIS A 28 -9.52 -17.90 -4.63
CA HIS A 28 -9.32 -18.30 -6.01
C HIS A 28 -8.51 -17.22 -6.73
N TRP A 29 -7.65 -17.60 -7.67
CA TRP A 29 -6.77 -16.67 -8.35
C TRP A 29 -7.52 -15.51 -9.02
N ALA A 30 -8.71 -15.79 -9.59
CA ALA A 30 -9.51 -14.75 -10.26
C ALA A 30 -10.02 -13.72 -9.27
N GLU A 31 -10.44 -14.17 -8.08
CA GLU A 31 -10.90 -13.27 -7.03
C GLU A 31 -9.75 -12.44 -6.47
N LYS A 32 -8.62 -13.07 -6.26
CA LYS A 32 -7.41 -12.38 -5.81
C LYS A 32 -6.99 -11.32 -6.82
N TYR A 33 -7.04 -11.66 -8.10
CA TYR A 33 -6.71 -10.73 -9.18
C TYR A 33 -7.62 -9.51 -9.16
N LYS A 34 -8.93 -9.72 -9.00
CA LYS A 34 -9.91 -8.63 -8.93
C LYS A 34 -9.62 -7.71 -7.75
N LYS A 35 -9.42 -8.28 -6.57
CA LYS A 35 -9.14 -7.49 -5.37
C LYS A 35 -7.84 -6.71 -5.50
N THR A 36 -6.82 -7.33 -6.04
CA THR A 36 -5.54 -6.68 -6.26
C THR A 36 -5.70 -5.46 -7.17
N LYS A 37 -6.44 -5.63 -8.25
CA LYS A 37 -6.66 -4.56 -9.22
C LYS A 37 -7.41 -3.38 -8.60
N ILE A 38 -8.44 -3.68 -7.81
CA ILE A 38 -9.21 -2.66 -7.10
C ILE A 38 -8.34 -1.89 -6.12
N LEU A 39 -7.52 -2.59 -5.35
CA LEU A 39 -6.65 -1.97 -4.35
C LEU A 39 -5.59 -1.09 -5.01
N ARG A 40 -4.99 -1.54 -6.11
CA ARG A 40 -4.02 -0.74 -6.85
C ARG A 40 -4.65 0.57 -7.30
N ARG A 41 -5.86 0.50 -7.84
CA ARG A 41 -6.56 1.69 -8.28
C ARG A 41 -6.94 2.59 -7.12
N ARG A 42 -7.37 2.03 -6.00
CA ARG A 42 -7.69 2.80 -4.80
C ARG A 42 -6.50 3.61 -4.32
N SER A 43 -5.35 2.97 -4.24
CA SER A 43 -4.12 3.63 -3.83
C SER A 43 -3.72 4.73 -4.81
N TRP A 44 -3.83 4.46 -6.10
CA TRP A 44 -3.55 5.43 -7.15
C TRP A 44 -4.41 6.68 -6.99
N LEU A 45 -5.72 6.49 -6.79
CA LEU A 45 -6.65 7.59 -6.62
C LEU A 45 -6.37 8.39 -5.35
N GLU A 46 -6.05 7.72 -4.26
CA GLU A 46 -5.72 8.41 -3.02
C GLU A 46 -4.42 9.19 -3.13
N ALA A 47 -3.43 8.66 -3.81
CA ALA A 47 -2.19 9.38 -4.07
C ALA A 47 -2.46 10.65 -4.87
N ARG A 48 -3.32 10.55 -5.86
CA ARG A 48 -3.71 11.70 -6.68
C ARG A 48 -4.47 12.74 -5.86
N ARG A 49 -5.43 12.31 -5.05
CA ARG A 49 -6.21 13.22 -4.20
C ARG A 49 -5.35 13.98 -3.22
N ASN A 50 -4.33 13.34 -2.69
CA ASN A 50 -3.47 13.93 -1.68
C ASN A 50 -2.23 14.59 -2.25
N GLY A 51 -2.10 14.60 -3.57
CA GLY A 51 -0.99 15.27 -4.22
C GLY A 51 0.37 14.73 -3.83
N LEU A 52 0.50 13.41 -3.70
CA LEU A 52 1.77 12.84 -3.34
C LEU A 52 2.83 13.11 -4.39
N LEU A 53 4.05 13.36 -3.93
CA LEU A 53 5.18 13.69 -4.79
C LEU A 53 6.08 12.48 -4.96
N PRO A 54 6.76 12.37 -6.13
CA PRO A 54 7.68 11.26 -6.36
C PRO A 54 8.81 11.23 -5.32
N MET A 55 9.22 10.03 -4.95
CA MET A 55 10.32 9.82 -4.01
C MET A 55 11.33 8.89 -4.67
N ARG A 56 12.59 9.30 -4.65
CA ARG A 56 13.66 8.50 -5.26
C ARG A 56 13.91 7.22 -4.46
N LYS A 57 13.85 7.32 -3.14
CA LYS A 57 14.11 6.22 -2.25
C LYS A 57 13.19 6.36 -1.05
N ALA A 58 12.54 5.30 -0.66
CA ALA A 58 11.56 5.36 0.41
C ALA A 58 11.68 4.18 1.36
N PHE A 59 11.53 4.48 2.65
CA PHE A 59 11.28 3.47 3.65
C PHE A 59 9.80 3.56 3.98
N VAL A 60 9.10 2.45 3.83
CA VAL A 60 7.65 2.44 4.03
C VAL A 60 7.32 1.84 5.38
N THR A 61 6.65 2.63 6.20
CA THR A 61 6.11 2.14 7.47
C THR A 61 4.60 2.08 7.34
N VAL A 62 4.04 0.92 7.63
CA VAL A 62 2.62 0.68 7.48
C VAL A 62 1.99 0.51 8.85
N HIS A 63 1.02 1.35 9.15
CA HIS A 63 0.22 1.22 10.36
C HIS A 63 -1.15 0.66 9.96
N VAL A 64 -1.47 -0.53 10.45
CA VAL A 64 -2.73 -1.19 10.15
C VAL A 64 -3.67 -1.01 11.33
N GLN A 65 -4.81 -0.39 11.07
CA GLN A 65 -5.82 -0.17 12.09
C GLN A 65 -7.11 -0.85 11.66
N TYR A 66 -7.60 -1.73 12.52
CA TYR A 66 -8.88 -2.40 12.29
C TYR A 66 -9.97 -1.66 13.06
N ASP A 67 -11.15 -1.59 12.49
CA ASP A 67 -12.28 -0.88 13.10
C ASP A 67 -13.04 -1.72 14.13
N SER A 68 -12.55 -2.91 14.45
CA SER A 68 -13.13 -3.77 15.48
C SER A 68 -12.03 -4.26 16.42
N ASN A 69 -12.40 -4.71 17.61
CA ASN A 69 -11.46 -5.23 18.62
C ASN A 69 -10.90 -6.60 18.25
N ARG A 70 -10.79 -6.88 16.98
CA ARG A 70 -10.20 -8.13 16.52
C ARG A 70 -8.72 -8.13 16.81
N ARG A 71 -8.26 -9.22 17.36
CA ARG A 71 -6.84 -9.49 17.38
C ARG A 71 -6.43 -9.91 15.99
N ALA A 72 -5.67 -9.06 15.32
CA ALA A 72 -5.18 -9.37 13.99
C ALA A 72 -3.70 -9.05 13.94
N ASP A 73 -2.93 -9.97 13.41
CA ASP A 73 -1.50 -9.76 13.20
C ASP A 73 -1.33 -8.80 12.01
N PRO A 74 -0.68 -7.65 12.22
CA PRO A 74 -0.45 -6.72 11.11
C PRO A 74 0.26 -7.37 9.92
N ALA A 75 1.11 -8.36 10.15
CA ALA A 75 1.80 -9.06 9.06
C ALA A 75 0.84 -9.77 8.13
N ASN A 76 -0.35 -10.16 8.62
CA ASN A 76 -1.36 -10.79 7.76
C ASN A 76 -1.97 -9.81 6.75
N ALA A 77 -1.71 -8.54 6.89
CA ALA A 77 -2.17 -7.51 5.96
C ALA A 77 -1.29 -7.41 4.70
N TYR A 78 -0.22 -8.18 4.63
CA TYR A 78 0.77 -8.04 3.56
C TYR A 78 0.17 -8.06 2.15
N PRO A 79 -0.73 -8.98 1.79
CA PRO A 79 -1.27 -8.99 0.42
C PRO A 79 -2.01 -7.71 0.07
N THR A 80 -2.79 -7.16 1.02
CA THR A 80 -3.48 -5.89 0.82
C THR A 80 -2.48 -4.75 0.67
N VAL A 81 -1.51 -4.69 1.57
CA VAL A 81 -0.51 -3.62 1.56
C VAL A 81 0.35 -3.69 0.31
N LYS A 82 0.72 -4.89 -0.13
CA LYS A 82 1.51 -5.06 -1.36
C LYS A 82 0.75 -4.49 -2.55
N ALA A 83 -0.54 -4.76 -2.66
CA ALA A 83 -1.36 -4.24 -3.75
C ALA A 83 -1.43 -2.71 -3.69
N LEU A 84 -1.59 -2.14 -2.49
CA LEU A 84 -1.64 -0.68 -2.33
C LEU A 84 -0.30 -0.03 -2.70
N VAL A 85 0.81 -0.64 -2.30
CA VAL A 85 2.14 -0.14 -2.66
C VAL A 85 2.33 -0.20 -4.17
N ASP A 86 1.89 -1.28 -4.81
CA ASP A 86 1.96 -1.38 -6.27
C ASP A 86 1.18 -0.26 -6.94
N GLY A 87 0.07 0.16 -6.35
CA GLY A 87 -0.69 1.32 -6.84
C GLY A 87 0.08 2.62 -6.73
N LEU A 88 0.89 2.78 -5.69
CA LEU A 88 1.75 3.95 -5.56
C LEU A 88 2.86 3.94 -6.60
N VAL A 89 3.38 2.76 -6.93
CA VAL A 89 4.34 2.60 -8.03
C VAL A 89 3.67 2.99 -9.35
N ASP A 90 2.44 2.52 -9.58
CA ASP A 90 1.68 2.86 -10.78
C ASP A 90 1.48 4.37 -10.91
N PHE A 91 1.25 5.05 -9.81
CA PHE A 91 1.07 6.50 -9.80
C PHE A 91 2.37 7.26 -10.02
N GLY A 92 3.50 6.68 -9.61
CA GLY A 92 4.79 7.31 -9.75
C GLY A 92 5.36 7.91 -8.48
N VAL A 93 4.73 7.68 -7.31
CA VAL A 93 5.29 8.11 -6.03
C VAL A 93 6.58 7.35 -5.76
N LEU A 94 6.57 6.06 -6.03
CA LEU A 94 7.72 5.19 -5.90
C LEU A 94 8.16 4.78 -7.30
N THR A 95 9.45 4.77 -7.55
CA THR A 95 9.95 4.41 -8.87
C THR A 95 9.73 2.93 -9.15
N ASP A 96 9.91 2.11 -8.13
CA ASP A 96 9.78 0.66 -8.22
C ASP A 96 9.55 0.14 -6.82
N ASP A 97 9.00 -1.06 -6.70
CA ASP A 97 8.80 -1.70 -5.40
C ASP A 97 9.88 -2.73 -5.09
N ASP A 98 10.98 -2.73 -5.84
CA ASP A 98 12.08 -3.64 -5.56
C ASP A 98 12.93 -3.15 -4.40
N SER A 99 13.89 -3.96 -3.98
CA SER A 99 14.72 -3.67 -2.81
C SER A 99 15.61 -2.44 -2.97
N LYS A 100 15.80 -1.94 -4.18
CA LYS A 100 16.59 -0.74 -4.42
C LYS A 100 15.82 0.52 -4.08
N HIS A 101 14.53 0.52 -4.35
CA HIS A 101 13.67 1.69 -4.21
C HIS A 101 12.77 1.60 -2.98
N LEU A 102 12.55 0.39 -2.50
CA LEU A 102 11.72 0.12 -1.34
C LEU A 102 12.46 -0.85 -0.42
N PRO A 103 13.56 -0.40 0.21
CA PRO A 103 14.44 -1.32 0.94
C PRO A 103 13.83 -1.88 2.22
N ALA A 104 12.80 -1.26 2.77
CA ALA A 104 12.20 -1.72 4.01
C ALA A 104 10.71 -1.43 4.04
N MET A 105 9.95 -2.37 4.56
CA MET A 105 8.53 -2.21 4.82
C MET A 105 8.27 -2.72 6.23
N THR A 106 7.82 -1.83 7.10
CA THR A 106 7.58 -2.17 8.50
C THR A 106 6.08 -2.14 8.77
N PHE A 107 5.57 -3.19 9.41
CA PHE A 107 4.16 -3.28 9.79
C PHE A 107 4.00 -3.01 11.27
N LYS A 108 3.00 -2.23 11.61
CA LYS A 108 2.71 -1.90 13.01
C LYS A 108 1.26 -2.08 13.34
#